data_9384451abfe6099697d1bee84e9b54c9
#
_entry.id   9384451abfe6099697d1bee84e9b54c9
#
_cell.length_a   1.000
_cell.length_b   1.000
_cell.length_c   1.000
_cell.angle_alpha   90.00
_cell.angle_beta   90.00
_cell.angle_gamma   90.00
#
_symmetry.space_group_name_H-M   'P 1'
#
loop_
_entity.id
_entity.type
_entity.pdbx_description
1 polymer ?
#
loop_
_entity_poly.entity_id
_entity_poly.type
_entity_poly.pdbx_seq_one_letter_code
_entity_poly.pdbx_strand_id
1 'polypeptide(L)'
;MQKVLTFLALMTLSVLPSIAQIDLHSHAITQGYLNYIKANGAEMDEGFPIPSWDAERHIAFMDKAGIQTAVLTMPAPQPFFGDAEASAAVCRRYNEECAALKARYPGRFLFCAALPLPDVPHALEEARYALEVLDADGIKLATNSYGQYLGDPILDTLMAYLDQQNAVIILHPHKPSAFNAQLIADVPLASYEYLAETSRSILNMIARNVLGRYPHLKVVVPHCGSFLPNALPRFHSLLPVMVKQGIMQPVDIDANLSRLYYDLAGAPTDDVLDALLTITTPDHILYGSDYPYVAEPVLISGKQALQQRLASHGLNPQDIFSDNARRLFGEAIPLRQYGEKIVRLAEIEVEPTLLEEYLTFAKEVGETSTRIEPGVLTLFSMQSKENTCKIYILEIYADRDAYQSHIQTPHFKKYKEGTAQMVKSLKLIDTNPLAGNIAVR
;
A
#
# COMPACT_ATOMS: atom_id res chain seq x y z
N MET A 1 -17.00 -2.80 -55.73
CA MET A 1 -15.82 -3.35 -55.00
C MET A 1 -15.42 -2.33 -53.93
N GLN A 2 -15.99 -2.47 -52.75
CA GLN A 2 -15.70 -1.63 -51.56
C GLN A 2 -14.60 -2.28 -50.75
N LYS A 3 -13.49 -1.59 -50.61
CA LYS A 3 -12.35 -2.04 -49.74
C LYS A 3 -12.70 -1.67 -48.30
N VAL A 4 -12.95 -2.70 -47.51
CA VAL A 4 -13.03 -2.58 -46.03
C VAL A 4 -11.62 -2.47 -45.49
N LEU A 5 -11.22 -1.30 -44.99
CA LEU A 5 -10.01 -1.13 -44.20
C LEU A 5 -10.35 -1.50 -42.76
N THR A 6 -9.87 -2.64 -42.33
CA THR A 6 -9.89 -3.04 -40.91
C THR A 6 -8.72 -2.35 -40.21
N PHE A 7 -9.04 -1.35 -39.37
CA PHE A 7 -8.04 -0.76 -38.44
C PHE A 7 -7.85 -1.72 -37.31
N LEU A 8 -6.70 -2.45 -37.30
CA LEU A 8 -6.21 -3.12 -36.10
C LEU A 8 -5.57 -2.05 -35.20
N ALA A 9 -6.27 -1.67 -34.14
CA ALA A 9 -5.67 -0.90 -33.05
C ALA A 9 -4.70 -1.83 -32.30
N LEU A 10 -3.39 -1.72 -32.57
CA LEU A 10 -2.35 -2.25 -31.68
C LEU A 10 -2.42 -1.47 -30.37
N MET A 11 -3.00 -2.08 -29.34
CA MET A 11 -2.75 -1.65 -27.95
C MET A 11 -1.30 -1.98 -27.63
N THR A 12 -0.43 -1.00 -27.73
CA THR A 12 0.90 -1.06 -27.12
C THR A 12 0.68 -1.04 -25.60
N LEU A 13 0.72 -2.20 -24.94
CA LEU A 13 0.90 -2.27 -23.51
C LEU A 13 2.29 -1.67 -23.23
N SER A 14 2.34 -0.43 -22.84
CA SER A 14 3.53 0.15 -22.24
C SER A 14 3.78 -0.56 -20.90
N VAL A 15 4.79 -1.41 -20.85
CA VAL A 15 5.28 -2.01 -19.60
C VAL A 15 5.92 -0.88 -18.81
N LEU A 16 5.16 -0.31 -17.88
CA LEU A 16 5.69 0.64 -16.90
C LEU A 16 6.74 -0.09 -16.03
N PRO A 17 7.84 0.57 -15.68
CA PRO A 17 8.82 -0.02 -14.77
C PRO A 17 8.13 -0.47 -13.49
N SER A 18 8.56 -1.60 -12.95
CA SER A 18 8.00 -2.14 -11.69
C SER A 18 8.24 -1.13 -10.56
N ILE A 19 7.19 -0.40 -10.24
CA ILE A 19 7.14 0.56 -9.13
C ILE A 19 7.31 -0.24 -7.84
N ALA A 20 8.25 0.13 -7.00
CA ALA A 20 8.36 -0.40 -5.64
C ALA A 20 7.14 0.06 -4.83
N GLN A 21 6.11 -0.76 -4.79
CA GLN A 21 4.81 -0.40 -4.26
C GLN A 21 4.74 -0.59 -2.74
N ILE A 22 3.98 0.27 -2.10
CA ILE A 22 3.82 0.31 -0.65
C ILE A 22 2.33 0.16 -0.35
N ASP A 23 2.01 -0.82 0.48
CA ASP A 23 0.66 -1.11 0.94
C ASP A 23 0.48 -0.53 2.35
N LEU A 24 -0.32 0.51 2.47
CA LEU A 24 -0.57 1.22 3.73
C LEU A 24 -1.66 0.58 4.59
N HIS A 25 -2.52 -0.24 3.98
CA HIS A 25 -3.65 -0.83 4.64
C HIS A 25 -3.56 -2.35 4.53
N SER A 26 -2.85 -2.94 5.48
CA SER A 26 -2.78 -4.39 5.62
C SER A 26 -2.75 -4.81 7.09
N HIS A 27 -3.12 -6.04 7.37
CA HIS A 27 -3.32 -6.51 8.72
C HIS A 27 -2.43 -7.70 9.07
N ALA A 28 -1.92 -7.69 10.30
CA ALA A 28 -1.28 -8.85 10.91
C ALA A 28 -2.25 -9.49 11.92
N ILE A 29 -2.64 -10.73 11.67
CA ILE A 29 -3.47 -11.50 12.60
C ILE A 29 -2.53 -12.47 13.33
N THR A 30 -1.76 -11.92 14.27
CA THR A 30 -0.78 -12.72 15.01
C THR A 30 -1.45 -13.79 15.86
N GLN A 31 -0.73 -14.88 16.12
CA GLN A 31 -1.32 -15.98 16.89
C GLN A 31 -1.68 -15.56 18.32
N GLY A 32 -0.90 -14.63 18.89
CA GLY A 32 -1.17 -14.07 20.21
C GLY A 32 -2.48 -13.31 20.27
N TYR A 33 -2.70 -12.42 19.30
CA TYR A 33 -3.94 -11.67 19.14
C TYR A 33 -5.13 -12.60 18.87
N LEU A 34 -5.00 -13.54 17.93
CA LEU A 34 -6.08 -14.49 17.59
C LEU A 34 -6.53 -15.34 18.77
N ASN A 35 -5.58 -15.83 19.56
CA ASN A 35 -5.90 -16.61 20.76
C ASN A 35 -6.64 -15.75 21.80
N TYR A 36 -6.23 -14.51 21.98
CA TYR A 36 -6.84 -13.59 22.92
C TYR A 36 -8.29 -13.26 22.55
N ILE A 37 -8.58 -12.89 21.31
CA ILE A 37 -9.94 -12.54 20.90
C ILE A 37 -10.88 -13.75 20.98
N LYS A 38 -10.41 -14.95 20.60
CA LYS A 38 -11.18 -16.19 20.73
C LYS A 38 -11.48 -16.54 22.20
N ALA A 39 -10.53 -16.36 23.09
CA ALA A 39 -10.74 -16.57 24.53
C ALA A 39 -11.80 -15.61 25.11
N ASN A 40 -12.01 -14.45 24.48
CA ASN A 40 -13.05 -13.47 24.84
C ASN A 40 -14.33 -13.62 23.99
N GLY A 41 -14.51 -14.75 23.29
CA GLY A 41 -15.73 -15.07 22.55
C GLY A 41 -15.87 -14.37 21.20
N ALA A 42 -14.82 -13.72 20.68
CA ALA A 42 -14.83 -13.10 19.37
C ALA A 42 -14.31 -14.10 18.31
N GLU A 43 -15.23 -14.85 17.69
CA GLU A 43 -14.92 -15.81 16.63
C GLU A 43 -14.96 -15.17 15.23
N MET A 44 -15.53 -13.99 15.12
CA MET A 44 -15.74 -13.23 13.88
C MET A 44 -15.21 -11.82 14.05
N ASP A 45 -14.68 -11.22 12.99
CA ASP A 45 -14.42 -9.80 12.87
C ASP A 45 -15.74 -9.09 12.52
N GLU A 46 -16.51 -8.73 13.54
CA GLU A 46 -17.74 -7.94 13.41
C GLU A 46 -18.70 -8.45 12.31
N GLY A 47 -18.87 -9.76 12.22
CA GLY A 47 -19.71 -10.42 11.23
C GLY A 47 -18.98 -10.95 10.00
N PHE A 48 -17.63 -10.74 9.92
CA PHE A 48 -16.79 -11.31 8.88
C PHE A 48 -15.88 -12.41 9.45
N PRO A 49 -15.69 -13.56 8.76
CA PRO A 49 -14.77 -14.60 9.19
C PRO A 49 -13.33 -14.07 9.29
N ILE A 50 -12.68 -14.31 10.43
CA ILE A 50 -11.29 -13.89 10.62
C ILE A 50 -10.39 -14.75 9.71
N PRO A 51 -9.64 -14.15 8.77
CA PRO A 51 -8.78 -14.91 7.86
C PRO A 51 -7.61 -15.56 8.59
N SER A 52 -7.12 -16.68 8.06
CA SER A 52 -5.82 -17.20 8.48
C SER A 52 -4.69 -16.32 7.94
N TRP A 53 -3.73 -16.01 8.78
CA TRP A 53 -2.59 -15.15 8.42
C TRP A 53 -1.27 -15.73 8.98
N ASP A 54 -0.23 -15.59 8.21
CA ASP A 54 1.17 -15.72 8.62
C ASP A 54 2.05 -14.83 7.75
N ALA A 55 3.23 -14.47 8.27
CA ALA A 55 4.12 -13.51 7.62
C ALA A 55 4.68 -14.01 6.28
N GLU A 56 4.97 -15.30 6.17
CA GLU A 56 5.54 -15.91 4.97
C GLU A 56 4.51 -15.88 3.81
N ARG A 57 3.24 -16.18 4.10
CA ARG A 57 2.15 -16.06 3.11
C ARG A 57 1.91 -14.62 2.72
N HIS A 58 1.98 -13.68 3.68
CA HIS A 58 1.86 -12.25 3.38
C HIS A 58 2.97 -11.80 2.43
N ILE A 59 4.24 -12.17 2.69
CA ILE A 59 5.36 -11.89 1.79
C ILE A 59 5.16 -12.53 0.42
N ALA A 60 4.70 -13.78 0.35
CA ALA A 60 4.42 -14.44 -0.92
C ALA A 60 3.31 -13.74 -1.73
N PHE A 61 2.28 -13.22 -1.06
CA PHE A 61 1.28 -12.34 -1.68
C PHE A 61 1.91 -11.04 -2.19
N MET A 62 2.69 -10.36 -1.36
CA MET A 62 3.38 -9.13 -1.74
C MET A 62 4.25 -9.32 -2.98
N ASP A 63 4.99 -10.43 -3.06
CA ASP A 63 5.84 -10.76 -4.21
C ASP A 63 5.03 -10.93 -5.49
N LYS A 64 3.93 -11.68 -5.43
CA LYS A 64 3.00 -11.85 -6.56
C LYS A 64 2.34 -10.54 -6.98
N ALA A 65 2.01 -9.68 -6.02
CA ALA A 65 1.35 -8.41 -6.25
C ALA A 65 2.32 -7.27 -6.61
N GLY A 66 3.65 -7.47 -6.54
CA GLY A 66 4.66 -6.43 -6.75
C GLY A 66 4.69 -5.39 -5.64
N ILE A 67 4.29 -5.76 -4.42
CA ILE A 67 4.34 -4.90 -3.23
C ILE A 67 5.70 -5.11 -2.55
N GLN A 68 6.45 -4.03 -2.37
CA GLN A 68 7.74 -4.06 -1.69
C GLN A 68 7.57 -4.06 -0.18
N THR A 69 6.77 -3.14 0.33
CA THR A 69 6.60 -2.89 1.77
C THR A 69 5.12 -2.87 2.12
N ALA A 70 4.74 -3.53 3.20
CA ALA A 70 3.39 -3.49 3.76
C ALA A 70 3.44 -2.95 5.19
N VAL A 71 2.46 -2.12 5.56
CA VAL A 71 2.29 -1.60 6.92
C VAL A 71 1.33 -2.50 7.67
N LEU A 72 1.83 -3.19 8.68
CA LEU A 72 1.05 -4.10 9.51
C LEU A 72 0.24 -3.32 10.54
N THR A 73 -1.05 -3.60 10.62
CA THR A 73 -1.95 -3.05 11.64
C THR A 73 -2.78 -4.15 12.29
N MET A 74 -3.22 -3.93 13.53
CA MET A 74 -4.20 -4.81 14.18
C MET A 74 -5.59 -4.58 13.58
N PRO A 75 -6.27 -5.61 13.06
CA PRO A 75 -7.64 -5.46 12.54
C PRO A 75 -8.66 -5.28 13.67
N ALA A 76 -9.95 -5.30 13.34
CA ALA A 76 -11.01 -5.52 14.30
C ALA A 76 -11.14 -7.05 14.62
N PRO A 77 -11.72 -7.43 15.77
CA PRO A 77 -12.24 -6.56 16.83
C PRO A 77 -11.13 -5.89 17.65
N GLN A 78 -11.47 -4.75 18.28
CA GLN A 78 -10.53 -4.08 19.18
C GLN A 78 -10.22 -4.94 20.41
N PRO A 79 -9.03 -4.83 21.03
CA PRO A 79 -8.57 -5.75 22.07
C PRO A 79 -9.20 -5.56 23.45
N PHE A 80 -10.04 -4.55 23.63
CA PHE A 80 -10.70 -4.31 24.91
C PHE A 80 -12.02 -5.09 25.02
N PHE A 81 -12.12 -5.98 26.03
CA PHE A 81 -13.30 -6.76 26.37
C PHE A 81 -13.74 -6.53 27.82
N GLY A 82 -13.48 -5.33 28.34
CA GLY A 82 -13.86 -4.93 29.71
C GLY A 82 -12.73 -5.06 30.74
N ASP A 83 -11.57 -5.55 30.36
CA ASP A 83 -10.38 -5.69 31.21
C ASP A 83 -9.22 -4.85 30.61
N ALA A 84 -8.84 -3.77 31.29
CA ALA A 84 -7.82 -2.84 30.83
C ALA A 84 -6.41 -3.45 30.85
N GLU A 85 -6.08 -4.20 31.89
CA GLU A 85 -4.78 -4.87 32.04
C GLU A 85 -4.59 -5.95 30.96
N ALA A 86 -5.59 -6.76 30.69
CA ALA A 86 -5.55 -7.76 29.66
C ALA A 86 -5.44 -7.12 28.26
N SER A 87 -6.13 -6.01 28.03
CA SER A 87 -6.04 -5.24 26.81
C SER A 87 -4.63 -4.65 26.62
N ALA A 88 -4.04 -4.09 27.67
CA ALA A 88 -2.69 -3.56 27.63
C ALA A 88 -1.66 -4.68 27.34
N ALA A 89 -1.79 -5.83 28.00
CA ALA A 89 -0.90 -6.96 27.80
C ALA A 89 -0.95 -7.52 26.36
N VAL A 90 -2.15 -7.62 25.75
CA VAL A 90 -2.26 -8.11 24.38
C VAL A 90 -1.76 -7.08 23.36
N CYS A 91 -1.98 -5.77 23.57
CA CYS A 91 -1.41 -4.74 22.71
C CYS A 91 0.12 -4.76 22.76
N ARG A 92 0.72 -4.81 23.96
CA ARG A 92 2.16 -4.93 24.15
C ARG A 92 2.73 -6.11 23.38
N ARG A 93 2.18 -7.29 23.59
CA ARG A 93 2.61 -8.51 22.92
C ARG A 93 2.47 -8.40 21.38
N TYR A 94 1.35 -7.88 20.91
CA TYR A 94 1.12 -7.70 19.47
C TYR A 94 2.17 -6.78 18.85
N ASN A 95 2.46 -5.66 19.48
CA ASN A 95 3.44 -4.69 19.02
C ASN A 95 4.86 -5.27 19.01
N GLU A 96 5.23 -6.07 20.02
CA GLU A 96 6.50 -6.80 20.06
C GLU A 96 6.58 -7.87 18.95
N GLU A 97 5.49 -8.59 18.67
CA GLU A 97 5.42 -9.56 17.56
C GLU A 97 5.59 -8.84 16.20
N CYS A 98 4.97 -7.67 15.99
CA CYS A 98 5.14 -6.87 14.77
C CYS A 98 6.55 -6.29 14.64
N ALA A 99 7.15 -5.79 15.72
CA ALA A 99 8.53 -5.31 15.73
C ALA A 99 9.50 -6.44 15.37
N ALA A 100 9.30 -7.65 15.90
CA ALA A 100 10.08 -8.83 15.54
C ALA A 100 9.97 -9.19 14.06
N LEU A 101 8.77 -9.05 13.46
CA LEU A 101 8.55 -9.25 12.02
C LEU A 101 9.25 -8.18 11.18
N LYS A 102 9.18 -6.90 11.57
CA LYS A 102 9.93 -5.80 10.94
C LYS A 102 11.43 -6.09 10.94
N ALA A 103 11.97 -6.53 12.06
CA ALA A 103 13.39 -6.88 12.19
C ALA A 103 13.78 -8.13 11.38
N ARG A 104 12.92 -9.14 11.34
CA ARG A 104 13.15 -10.40 10.61
C ARG A 104 13.10 -10.22 9.09
N TYR A 105 12.25 -9.29 8.60
CA TYR A 105 12.04 -9.05 7.18
C TYR A 105 12.27 -7.57 6.82
N PRO A 106 13.51 -7.10 6.91
CA PRO A 106 13.83 -5.68 6.73
C PRO A 106 13.39 -5.17 5.36
N GLY A 107 12.70 -4.01 5.36
CA GLY A 107 12.15 -3.38 4.17
C GLY A 107 10.89 -4.03 3.61
N ARG A 108 10.43 -5.16 4.18
CA ARG A 108 9.18 -5.81 3.78
C ARG A 108 8.02 -5.40 4.67
N PHE A 109 8.25 -5.24 5.96
CA PHE A 109 7.22 -4.82 6.90
C PHE A 109 7.62 -3.54 7.64
N LEU A 110 6.68 -2.64 7.73
CA LEU A 110 6.54 -1.60 8.74
C LEU A 110 5.37 -1.99 9.65
N PHE A 111 5.19 -1.32 10.77
CA PHE A 111 4.00 -1.53 11.59
C PHE A 111 3.54 -0.26 12.32
N CYS A 112 2.21 -0.14 12.44
CA CYS A 112 1.59 0.83 13.31
C CYS A 112 1.08 0.13 14.57
N ALA A 113 1.51 0.63 15.72
CA ALA A 113 1.24 -0.01 16.99
C ALA A 113 -0.24 0.07 17.38
N ALA A 114 -0.75 -1.00 17.97
CA ALA A 114 -2.07 -1.06 18.58
C ALA A 114 -2.01 -0.49 20.00
N LEU A 115 -3.05 0.25 20.39
CA LEU A 115 -3.17 0.84 21.73
C LEU A 115 -4.36 0.29 22.49
N PRO A 116 -4.27 0.11 23.82
CA PRO A 116 -5.33 -0.48 24.64
C PRO A 116 -6.43 0.53 25.04
N LEU A 117 -6.91 1.33 24.06
CA LEU A 117 -8.05 2.20 24.28
C LEU A 117 -9.31 1.36 24.58
N PRO A 118 -10.22 1.83 25.43
CA PRO A 118 -10.40 3.22 25.92
C PRO A 118 -9.56 3.63 27.13
N ASP A 119 -8.66 2.79 27.63
CA ASP A 119 -7.80 3.15 28.77
C ASP A 119 -6.67 4.07 28.32
N VAL A 120 -6.82 5.38 28.52
CA VAL A 120 -5.87 6.39 28.05
C VAL A 120 -4.51 6.33 28.76
N PRO A 121 -4.42 6.09 30.08
CA PRO A 121 -3.13 5.90 30.75
C PRO A 121 -2.28 4.78 30.14
N HIS A 122 -2.84 3.60 30.00
CA HIS A 122 -2.14 2.46 29.38
C HIS A 122 -1.86 2.72 27.89
N ALA A 123 -2.79 3.37 27.16
CA ALA A 123 -2.57 3.73 25.76
C ALA A 123 -1.40 4.70 25.58
N LEU A 124 -1.22 5.68 26.48
CA LEU A 124 -0.08 6.60 26.45
C LEU A 124 1.23 5.90 26.76
N GLU A 125 1.25 5.00 27.75
CA GLU A 125 2.41 4.19 28.09
C GLU A 125 2.81 3.29 26.91
N GLU A 126 1.83 2.62 26.31
CA GLU A 126 2.07 1.74 25.16
C GLU A 126 2.55 2.52 23.93
N ALA A 127 1.98 3.70 23.66
CA ALA A 127 2.42 4.56 22.57
C ALA A 127 3.90 4.97 22.73
N ARG A 128 4.32 5.33 23.97
CA ARG A 128 5.73 5.63 24.28
C ARG A 128 6.62 4.42 24.01
N TYR A 129 6.27 3.28 24.56
CA TYR A 129 7.04 2.06 24.37
C TYR A 129 7.16 1.66 22.90
N ALA A 130 6.06 1.72 22.17
CA ALA A 130 6.04 1.35 20.76
C ALA A 130 6.90 2.28 19.90
N LEU A 131 6.79 3.60 20.10
CA LEU A 131 7.52 4.58 19.27
C LEU A 131 8.98 4.74 19.70
N GLU A 132 9.29 4.71 21.02
CA GLU A 132 10.63 5.01 21.53
C GLU A 132 11.50 3.75 21.68
N VAL A 133 10.92 2.55 21.85
CA VAL A 133 11.66 1.30 22.12
C VAL A 133 11.51 0.30 20.99
N LEU A 134 10.30 0.10 20.44
CA LEU A 134 10.05 -0.87 19.39
C LEU A 134 10.26 -0.31 17.98
N ASP A 135 10.55 0.99 17.84
CA ASP A 135 10.69 1.67 16.54
C ASP A 135 9.46 1.47 15.65
N ALA A 136 8.26 1.63 16.24
CA ALA A 136 7.01 1.61 15.49
C ALA A 136 6.96 2.78 14.51
N ASP A 137 6.45 2.52 13.30
CA ASP A 137 6.41 3.51 12.22
C ASP A 137 5.20 4.45 12.32
N GLY A 138 4.28 4.13 13.21
CA GLY A 138 3.09 4.92 13.50
C GLY A 138 2.21 4.24 14.54
N ILE A 139 0.99 4.77 14.67
CA ILE A 139 -0.02 4.26 15.59
C ILE A 139 -1.28 3.90 14.81
N LYS A 140 -1.88 2.77 15.09
CA LYS A 140 -3.21 2.41 14.62
C LYS A 140 -4.25 2.82 15.65
N LEU A 141 -5.24 3.62 15.24
CA LEU A 141 -6.39 3.96 16.06
C LEU A 141 -7.69 3.42 15.43
N ALA A 142 -8.63 3.05 16.28
CA ALA A 142 -9.98 2.75 15.84
C ALA A 142 -10.79 4.06 15.63
N THR A 143 -11.82 3.99 14.77
CA THR A 143 -12.76 5.11 14.57
C THR A 143 -13.46 5.53 15.85
N ASN A 144 -13.70 4.59 16.73
CA ASN A 144 -14.11 4.82 18.11
C ASN A 144 -13.58 3.72 19.03
N SER A 145 -13.42 4.03 20.30
CA SER A 145 -13.09 3.06 21.34
C SER A 145 -14.14 3.18 22.46
N TYR A 146 -15.13 2.30 22.44
CA TYR A 146 -16.27 2.34 23.39
C TYR A 146 -16.99 3.70 23.41
N GLY A 147 -17.18 4.31 22.25
CA GLY A 147 -17.84 5.60 22.10
C GLY A 147 -16.95 6.83 22.30
N GLN A 148 -15.67 6.64 22.58
CA GLN A 148 -14.68 7.71 22.54
C GLN A 148 -14.19 7.87 21.09
N TYR A 149 -14.54 9.00 20.48
CA TYR A 149 -14.15 9.35 19.12
C TYR A 149 -12.93 10.26 19.10
N LEU A 150 -12.21 10.30 17.99
CA LEU A 150 -11.15 11.28 17.80
C LEU A 150 -11.70 12.70 17.99
N GLY A 151 -11.00 13.49 18.83
CA GLY A 151 -11.44 14.81 19.27
C GLY A 151 -12.14 14.83 20.63
N ASP A 152 -12.44 13.67 21.23
CA ASP A 152 -12.87 13.62 22.64
C ASP A 152 -11.75 14.15 23.53
N PRO A 153 -12.04 15.11 24.46
CA PRO A 153 -11.03 15.68 25.36
C PRO A 153 -10.27 14.65 26.21
N ILE A 154 -10.88 13.50 26.49
CA ILE A 154 -10.21 12.42 27.23
C ILE A 154 -8.95 11.93 26.51
N LEU A 155 -8.90 12.04 25.17
CA LEU A 155 -7.77 11.64 24.35
C LEU A 155 -6.69 12.72 24.21
N ASP A 156 -6.91 13.93 24.75
CA ASP A 156 -6.03 15.08 24.49
C ASP A 156 -4.56 14.82 24.94
N THR A 157 -4.37 14.11 26.06
CA THR A 157 -3.01 13.77 26.53
C THR A 157 -2.29 12.84 25.55
N LEU A 158 -2.99 11.84 25.04
CA LEU A 158 -2.45 10.93 24.02
C LEU A 158 -2.19 11.68 22.71
N MET A 159 -3.14 12.48 22.25
CA MET A 159 -3.01 13.23 20.98
C MET A 159 -1.86 14.24 21.04
N ALA A 160 -1.67 14.91 22.18
CA ALA A 160 -0.55 15.84 22.39
C ALA A 160 0.82 15.13 22.34
N TYR A 161 0.91 13.94 22.93
CA TYR A 161 2.13 13.12 22.83
C TYR A 161 2.39 12.69 21.38
N LEU A 162 1.37 12.17 20.68
CA LEU A 162 1.51 11.75 19.29
C LEU A 162 1.88 12.92 18.36
N ASP A 163 1.36 14.13 18.63
CA ASP A 163 1.74 15.34 17.90
C ASP A 163 3.22 15.68 18.08
N GLN A 164 3.74 15.60 19.32
CA GLN A 164 5.17 15.81 19.63
C GLN A 164 6.09 14.81 18.89
N GLN A 165 5.59 13.60 18.64
CA GLN A 165 6.32 12.57 17.90
C GLN A 165 6.17 12.69 16.38
N ASN A 166 5.41 13.67 15.86
CA ASN A 166 5.04 13.78 14.42
C ASN A 166 4.40 12.47 13.91
N ALA A 167 3.62 11.79 14.73
CA ALA A 167 3.17 10.44 14.50
C ALA A 167 2.26 10.33 13.28
N VAL A 168 2.44 9.24 12.53
CA VAL A 168 1.46 8.78 11.54
C VAL A 168 0.39 7.96 12.26
N ILE A 169 -0.87 8.33 12.07
CA ILE A 169 -2.03 7.60 12.58
C ILE A 169 -2.73 6.94 11.42
N ILE A 170 -2.76 5.61 11.39
CA ILE A 170 -3.62 4.85 10.50
C ILE A 170 -4.94 4.60 11.23
N LEU A 171 -6.01 5.19 10.72
CA LEU A 171 -7.34 4.96 11.25
C LEU A 171 -7.90 3.67 10.67
N HIS A 172 -8.54 2.84 11.50
CA HIS A 172 -9.26 1.65 11.05
C HIS A 172 -10.66 1.64 11.63
N PRO A 173 -11.68 1.29 10.84
CA PRO A 173 -13.05 1.27 11.30
C PRO A 173 -13.27 0.23 12.41
N HIS A 174 -14.27 0.52 13.22
CA HIS A 174 -14.81 -0.34 14.25
C HIS A 174 -16.30 -0.05 14.36
N LYS A 175 -17.08 -1.06 14.77
CA LYS A 175 -18.53 -0.89 14.96
C LYS A 175 -18.84 0.25 15.92
N PRO A 176 -19.98 0.94 15.75
CA PRO A 176 -20.43 1.91 16.73
C PRO A 176 -20.69 1.26 18.09
N SER A 177 -20.35 1.97 19.18
CA SER A 177 -20.53 1.44 20.54
C SER A 177 -22.00 1.18 20.92
N ALA A 178 -22.92 1.96 20.35
CA ALA A 178 -24.36 1.81 20.48
C ALA A 178 -24.95 1.27 19.17
N PHE A 179 -24.72 0.00 18.88
CA PHE A 179 -25.18 -0.66 17.66
C PHE A 179 -26.37 -1.56 17.92
N ASN A 180 -27.43 -1.40 17.13
CA ASN A 180 -28.55 -2.34 17.09
C ASN A 180 -28.41 -3.28 15.90
N ALA A 181 -28.01 -4.51 16.15
CA ALA A 181 -27.82 -5.55 15.13
C ALA A 181 -29.08 -5.88 14.31
N GLN A 182 -30.24 -5.45 14.76
CA GLN A 182 -31.51 -5.68 14.04
C GLN A 182 -31.74 -4.67 12.91
N LEU A 183 -30.94 -3.59 12.83
CA LEU A 183 -31.12 -2.55 11.80
C LEU A 183 -30.59 -2.99 10.43
N ILE A 184 -29.52 -3.79 10.42
CA ILE A 184 -28.96 -4.38 9.20
C ILE A 184 -28.79 -5.86 9.46
N ALA A 185 -29.79 -6.65 9.05
CA ALA A 185 -29.76 -8.10 9.20
C ALA A 185 -28.89 -8.75 8.10
N ASP A 186 -28.15 -9.79 8.50
CA ASP A 186 -27.47 -10.73 7.61
C ASP A 186 -26.37 -10.15 6.69
N VAL A 187 -25.82 -8.96 7.00
CA VAL A 187 -24.66 -8.39 6.31
C VAL A 187 -23.53 -8.07 7.27
N PRO A 188 -22.27 -8.29 6.89
CA PRO A 188 -21.13 -7.87 7.72
C PRO A 188 -21.12 -6.35 7.95
N LEU A 189 -20.69 -5.91 9.13
CA LEU A 189 -20.66 -4.48 9.49
C LEU A 189 -19.73 -3.68 8.58
N ALA A 190 -18.71 -4.32 8.01
CA ALA A 190 -17.83 -3.73 7.01
C ALA A 190 -18.56 -3.18 5.77
N SER A 191 -19.76 -3.72 5.45
CA SER A 191 -20.53 -3.31 4.28
C SER A 191 -21.09 -1.87 4.38
N TYR A 192 -21.36 -1.39 5.59
CA TYR A 192 -21.95 -0.06 5.80
C TYR A 192 -21.42 0.64 7.04
N GLU A 193 -21.43 -0.04 8.21
CA GLU A 193 -21.12 0.59 9.48
C GLU A 193 -19.68 1.11 9.53
N TYR A 194 -18.74 0.41 8.94
CA TYR A 194 -17.34 0.85 8.87
C TYR A 194 -17.21 2.18 8.12
N LEU A 195 -17.91 2.35 7.02
CA LEU A 195 -17.90 3.60 6.26
C LEU A 195 -18.59 4.74 7.03
N ALA A 196 -19.69 4.43 7.71
CA ALA A 196 -20.42 5.38 8.53
C ALA A 196 -19.60 5.84 9.74
N GLU A 197 -18.94 4.90 10.45
CA GLU A 197 -18.12 5.20 11.61
C GLU A 197 -16.84 5.95 11.25
N THR A 198 -16.19 5.62 10.15
CA THR A 198 -15.05 6.41 9.63
C THR A 198 -15.48 7.86 9.40
N SER A 199 -16.59 8.06 8.70
CA SER A 199 -17.10 9.40 8.42
C SER A 199 -17.47 10.14 9.69
N ARG A 200 -18.13 9.50 10.65
CA ARG A 200 -18.48 10.06 11.96
C ARG A 200 -17.23 10.49 12.73
N SER A 201 -16.21 9.64 12.79
CA SER A 201 -14.96 9.91 13.49
C SER A 201 -14.25 11.13 12.91
N ILE A 202 -14.13 11.22 11.59
CA ILE A 202 -13.45 12.34 10.92
C ILE A 202 -14.27 13.64 11.07
N LEU A 203 -15.59 13.62 10.90
CA LEU A 203 -16.42 14.81 11.13
C LEU A 203 -16.32 15.31 12.57
N ASN A 204 -16.28 14.40 13.56
CA ASN A 204 -16.06 14.79 14.96
C ASN A 204 -14.66 15.38 15.16
N MET A 205 -13.63 14.78 14.57
CA MET A 205 -12.26 15.29 14.61
C MET A 205 -12.15 16.71 14.04
N ILE A 206 -12.80 16.98 12.89
CA ILE A 206 -12.87 18.30 12.27
C ILE A 206 -13.62 19.27 13.18
N ALA A 207 -14.82 18.91 13.65
CA ALA A 207 -15.65 19.74 14.53
C ALA A 207 -14.93 20.16 15.82
N ARG A 208 -14.01 19.32 16.32
CA ARG A 208 -13.18 19.57 17.50
C ARG A 208 -11.82 20.19 17.14
N ASN A 209 -11.60 20.53 15.88
CA ASN A 209 -10.37 21.13 15.37
C ASN A 209 -9.11 20.36 15.80
N VAL A 210 -9.13 19.04 15.71
CA VAL A 210 -8.02 18.19 16.19
C VAL A 210 -6.73 18.54 15.47
N LEU A 211 -6.74 18.62 14.13
CA LEU A 211 -5.55 18.94 13.38
C LEU A 211 -5.08 20.40 13.52
N GLY A 212 -5.99 21.32 13.91
CA GLY A 212 -5.59 22.67 14.29
C GLY A 212 -4.92 22.73 15.67
N ARG A 213 -5.36 21.88 16.62
CA ARG A 213 -4.74 21.77 17.97
C ARG A 213 -3.44 20.96 17.96
N TYR A 214 -3.34 19.97 17.05
CA TYR A 214 -2.23 19.05 16.94
C TYR A 214 -1.69 19.09 15.50
N PRO A 215 -0.86 20.11 15.17
CA PRO A 215 -0.49 20.41 13.78
C PRO A 215 0.54 19.46 13.16
N HIS A 216 1.19 18.60 13.91
CA HIS A 216 2.19 17.68 13.39
C HIS A 216 1.64 16.26 13.14
N LEU A 217 0.40 15.99 13.59
CA LEU A 217 -0.26 14.71 13.33
C LEU A 217 -0.51 14.50 11.83
N LYS A 218 -0.28 13.28 11.37
CA LYS A 218 -0.58 12.80 10.03
C LYS A 218 -1.61 11.69 10.14
N VAL A 219 -2.82 11.90 9.64
CA VAL A 219 -3.92 10.94 9.78
C VAL A 219 -4.30 10.36 8.44
N VAL A 220 -4.26 9.03 8.32
CA VAL A 220 -4.69 8.27 7.14
C VAL A 220 -6.12 7.77 7.37
N VAL A 221 -7.02 8.18 6.50
CA VAL A 221 -8.45 7.81 6.50
C VAL A 221 -8.65 6.64 5.56
N PRO A 222 -9.22 5.52 6.01
CA PRO A 222 -9.36 4.32 5.21
C PRO A 222 -10.52 4.40 4.20
N HIS A 223 -10.52 3.44 3.26
CA HIS A 223 -11.63 3.13 2.36
C HIS A 223 -12.10 4.34 1.55
N CYS A 224 -11.16 4.98 0.82
CA CYS A 224 -11.45 6.11 -0.08
C CYS A 224 -12.17 7.29 0.59
N GLY A 225 -11.91 7.54 1.88
CA GLY A 225 -12.61 8.59 2.64
C GLY A 225 -14.05 8.24 3.02
N SER A 226 -14.49 7.00 2.73
CA SER A 226 -15.80 6.47 3.17
C SER A 226 -16.97 7.35 2.68
N PHE A 227 -17.86 7.81 3.55
CA PHE A 227 -18.99 8.70 3.20
C PHE A 227 -18.67 10.20 3.31
N LEU A 228 -17.41 10.56 3.61
CA LEU A 228 -17.03 11.97 3.78
C LEU A 228 -17.39 12.86 2.59
N PRO A 229 -17.08 12.49 1.32
CA PRO A 229 -17.41 13.34 0.18
C PRO A 229 -18.90 13.70 0.11
N ASN A 230 -19.78 12.77 0.47
CA ASN A 230 -21.23 12.98 0.46
C ASN A 230 -21.74 13.73 1.71
N ALA A 231 -21.06 13.61 2.85
CA ALA A 231 -21.47 14.25 4.10
C ALA A 231 -21.01 15.71 4.23
N LEU A 232 -19.85 16.04 3.68
CA LEU A 232 -19.18 17.33 3.83
C LEU A 232 -19.98 18.52 3.31
N PRO A 233 -20.68 18.49 2.15
CA PRO A 233 -21.49 19.63 1.70
C PRO A 233 -22.55 20.05 2.73
N ARG A 234 -23.17 19.06 3.39
CA ARG A 234 -24.13 19.34 4.47
C ARG A 234 -23.43 19.86 5.73
N PHE A 235 -22.28 19.33 6.07
CA PHE A 235 -21.49 19.78 7.21
C PHE A 235 -21.03 21.23 7.03
N HIS A 236 -20.51 21.60 5.85
CA HIS A 236 -20.15 22.97 5.48
C HIS A 236 -21.31 23.93 5.62
N SER A 237 -22.51 23.56 5.19
CA SER A 237 -23.69 24.44 5.25
C SER A 237 -24.22 24.63 6.69
N LEU A 238 -24.09 23.61 7.55
CA LEU A 238 -24.63 23.67 8.91
C LEU A 238 -23.66 24.32 9.92
N LEU A 239 -22.36 24.11 9.76
CA LEU A 239 -21.35 24.58 10.71
C LEU A 239 -21.45 26.09 11.00
N PRO A 240 -21.55 27.01 10.01
CA PRO A 240 -21.69 28.44 10.28
C PRO A 240 -22.95 28.80 11.12
N VAL A 241 -24.04 28.04 10.90
CA VAL A 241 -25.27 28.21 11.67
C VAL A 241 -25.05 27.81 13.12
N MET A 242 -24.40 26.69 13.38
CA MET A 242 -24.11 26.20 14.72
C MET A 242 -23.14 27.13 15.48
N VAL A 243 -22.14 27.67 14.78
CA VAL A 243 -21.22 28.67 15.35
C VAL A 243 -21.97 29.95 15.71
N LYS A 244 -22.83 30.46 14.84
CA LYS A 244 -23.65 31.65 15.11
C LYS A 244 -24.58 31.49 16.32
N GLN A 245 -25.05 30.26 16.55
CA GLN A 245 -25.89 29.92 17.71
C GLN A 245 -25.09 29.63 18.99
N GLY A 246 -23.77 29.69 18.95
CA GLY A 246 -22.90 29.38 20.10
C GLY A 246 -22.85 27.90 20.49
N ILE A 247 -23.30 27.01 19.60
CA ILE A 247 -23.30 25.54 19.82
C ILE A 247 -21.91 24.95 19.54
N MET A 248 -21.19 25.53 18.60
CA MET A 248 -19.83 25.08 18.18
C MET A 248 -18.87 26.27 18.11
N GLN A 249 -17.60 25.99 18.28
CA GLN A 249 -16.53 26.94 17.98
C GLN A 249 -16.27 27.01 16.48
N PRO A 250 -15.81 28.14 15.95
CA PRO A 250 -15.36 28.23 14.56
C PRO A 250 -14.24 27.22 14.26
N VAL A 251 -14.33 26.54 13.13
CA VAL A 251 -13.29 25.66 12.62
C VAL A 251 -13.18 25.83 11.11
N ASP A 252 -11.96 25.81 10.62
CA ASP A 252 -11.68 25.75 9.19
C ASP A 252 -11.74 24.29 8.72
N ILE A 253 -12.84 23.93 8.07
CA ILE A 253 -13.08 22.56 7.59
C ILE A 253 -12.05 22.19 6.52
N ASP A 254 -11.82 23.07 5.55
CA ASP A 254 -10.96 22.81 4.41
C ASP A 254 -9.49 22.70 4.83
N ALA A 255 -9.04 23.53 5.79
CA ALA A 255 -7.71 23.41 6.36
C ALA A 255 -7.51 22.09 7.13
N ASN A 256 -8.55 21.54 7.78
CA ASN A 256 -8.46 20.22 8.38
C ASN A 256 -8.43 19.11 7.30
N LEU A 257 -9.30 19.17 6.29
CA LEU A 257 -9.39 18.18 5.22
C LEU A 257 -8.11 18.08 4.40
N SER A 258 -7.50 19.22 4.05
CA SER A 258 -6.27 19.27 3.24
C SER A 258 -5.06 18.62 3.89
N ARG A 259 -5.15 18.28 5.18
CA ARG A 259 -4.08 17.62 5.94
C ARG A 259 -4.30 16.12 6.14
N LEU A 260 -5.48 15.62 5.76
CA LEU A 260 -5.78 14.20 5.82
C LEU A 260 -5.21 13.47 4.61
N TYR A 261 -4.75 12.26 4.84
CA TYR A 261 -4.39 11.30 3.80
C TYR A 261 -5.51 10.28 3.66
N TYR A 262 -5.61 9.64 2.50
CA TYR A 262 -6.70 8.69 2.21
C TYR A 262 -6.13 7.45 1.53
N ASP A 263 -6.43 6.27 2.03
CA ASP A 263 -6.08 5.05 1.32
C ASP A 263 -7.19 4.61 0.35
N LEU A 264 -6.80 3.80 -0.62
CA LEU A 264 -7.69 3.27 -1.65
C LEU A 264 -8.11 1.81 -1.39
N ALA A 265 -8.06 1.34 -0.15
CA ALA A 265 -8.60 0.03 0.19
C ALA A 265 -10.10 -0.06 -0.14
N GLY A 266 -10.59 -1.26 -0.48
CA GLY A 266 -12.00 -1.46 -0.83
C GLY A 266 -12.33 -1.28 -2.31
N ALA A 267 -11.35 -1.33 -3.21
CA ALA A 267 -11.53 -1.36 -4.67
C ALA A 267 -12.37 -0.20 -5.24
N PRO A 268 -11.84 1.04 -5.25
CA PRO A 268 -12.59 2.21 -5.68
C PRO A 268 -13.06 2.09 -7.13
N THR A 269 -14.36 2.40 -7.37
CA THR A 269 -14.91 2.63 -8.70
C THR A 269 -14.56 4.03 -9.17
N ASP A 270 -14.88 4.36 -10.45
CA ASP A 270 -14.65 5.71 -10.98
C ASP A 270 -15.43 6.75 -10.18
N ASP A 271 -16.69 6.49 -9.85
CA ASP A 271 -17.54 7.41 -9.05
C ASP A 271 -16.97 7.63 -7.64
N VAL A 272 -16.41 6.60 -7.00
CA VAL A 272 -15.79 6.71 -5.66
C VAL A 272 -14.50 7.54 -5.75
N LEU A 273 -13.69 7.33 -6.78
CA LEU A 273 -12.47 8.10 -6.98
C LEU A 273 -12.78 9.58 -7.30
N ASP A 274 -13.75 9.83 -8.18
CA ASP A 274 -14.23 11.19 -8.47
C ASP A 274 -14.72 11.89 -7.21
N ALA A 275 -15.51 11.20 -6.38
CA ALA A 275 -15.99 11.74 -5.12
C ALA A 275 -14.83 12.06 -4.16
N LEU A 276 -13.85 11.16 -4.01
CA LEU A 276 -12.66 11.38 -3.19
C LEU A 276 -11.87 12.61 -3.65
N LEU A 277 -11.69 12.78 -4.96
CA LEU A 277 -10.96 13.92 -5.54
C LEU A 277 -11.65 15.28 -5.31
N THR A 278 -12.92 15.30 -4.86
CA THR A 278 -13.58 16.55 -4.43
C THR A 278 -13.11 17.06 -3.08
N ILE A 279 -12.45 16.22 -2.27
CA ILE A 279 -12.08 16.54 -0.88
C ILE A 279 -10.57 16.43 -0.60
N THR A 280 -9.78 15.97 -1.56
CA THR A 280 -8.33 15.82 -1.39
C THR A 280 -7.59 16.04 -2.71
N THR A 281 -6.26 16.11 -2.61
CA THR A 281 -5.35 16.23 -3.76
C THR A 281 -4.59 14.91 -3.99
N PRO A 282 -4.08 14.64 -5.20
CA PRO A 282 -3.44 13.38 -5.53
C PRO A 282 -2.25 12.98 -4.65
N ASP A 283 -1.54 13.96 -4.09
CA ASP A 283 -0.37 13.78 -3.21
C ASP A 283 -0.74 13.27 -1.81
N HIS A 284 -2.01 13.28 -1.45
CA HIS A 284 -2.56 12.74 -0.21
C HIS A 284 -3.29 11.41 -0.38
N ILE A 285 -3.26 10.81 -1.59
CA ILE A 285 -3.88 9.52 -1.86
C ILE A 285 -2.81 8.42 -1.78
N LEU A 286 -3.14 7.31 -1.13
CA LEU A 286 -2.24 6.20 -0.80
C LEU A 286 -2.85 4.88 -1.25
N TYR A 287 -2.02 3.88 -1.54
CA TYR A 287 -2.51 2.55 -1.84
C TYR A 287 -2.73 1.74 -0.55
N GLY A 288 -3.84 1.00 -0.49
CA GLY A 288 -4.16 0.02 0.53
C GLY A 288 -4.82 -1.21 -0.08
N SER A 289 -4.49 -2.41 0.40
CA SER A 289 -5.03 -3.66 -0.11
C SER A 289 -6.16 -4.24 0.74
N ASP A 290 -6.15 -3.97 2.04
CA ASP A 290 -6.98 -4.65 3.03
C ASP A 290 -6.67 -6.16 3.16
N TYR A 291 -5.43 -6.56 2.84
CA TYR A 291 -4.98 -7.94 3.03
C TYR A 291 -4.92 -8.28 4.54
N PRO A 292 -5.38 -9.44 5.00
CA PRO A 292 -5.83 -10.63 4.26
C PRO A 292 -7.35 -10.75 4.10
N TYR A 293 -8.13 -9.70 4.36
CA TYR A 293 -9.59 -9.74 4.28
C TYR A 293 -10.12 -9.84 2.84
N VAL A 294 -9.34 -9.39 1.88
CA VAL A 294 -9.64 -9.57 0.45
C VAL A 294 -8.75 -10.68 -0.13
N ALA A 295 -9.35 -11.57 -0.92
CA ALA A 295 -8.65 -12.72 -1.49
C ALA A 295 -7.54 -12.29 -2.48
N GLU A 296 -6.36 -12.93 -2.41
CA GLU A 296 -5.18 -12.61 -3.24
C GLU A 296 -5.47 -12.43 -4.74
N PRO A 297 -6.23 -13.32 -5.42
CA PRO A 297 -6.51 -13.12 -6.85
C PRO A 297 -7.30 -11.85 -7.15
N VAL A 298 -8.22 -11.47 -6.24
CA VAL A 298 -9.02 -10.24 -6.35
C VAL A 298 -8.13 -9.01 -6.16
N LEU A 299 -7.21 -9.04 -5.19
CA LEU A 299 -6.26 -7.97 -4.95
C LEU A 299 -5.31 -7.75 -6.14
N ILE A 300 -4.76 -8.84 -6.68
CA ILE A 300 -3.82 -8.76 -7.81
C ILE A 300 -4.52 -8.19 -9.06
N SER A 301 -5.70 -8.69 -9.41
CA SER A 301 -6.46 -8.17 -10.56
C SER A 301 -7.01 -6.77 -10.31
N GLY A 302 -7.50 -6.50 -9.10
CA GLY A 302 -8.03 -5.19 -8.70
C GLY A 302 -6.95 -4.10 -8.73
N LYS A 303 -5.72 -4.42 -8.33
CA LYS A 303 -4.59 -3.49 -8.41
C LYS A 303 -4.26 -3.10 -9.85
N GLN A 304 -4.28 -4.04 -10.80
CA GLN A 304 -4.07 -3.74 -12.22
C GLN A 304 -5.19 -2.84 -12.77
N ALA A 305 -6.43 -3.13 -12.42
CA ALA A 305 -7.57 -2.29 -12.80
C ALA A 305 -7.48 -0.89 -12.18
N LEU A 306 -7.06 -0.79 -10.91
CA LEU A 306 -6.84 0.49 -10.23
C LEU A 306 -5.75 1.31 -10.93
N GLN A 307 -4.65 0.69 -11.34
CA GLN A 307 -3.57 1.38 -12.05
C GLN A 307 -4.07 2.02 -13.36
N GLN A 308 -4.91 1.30 -14.12
CA GLN A 308 -5.52 1.83 -15.35
C GLN A 308 -6.51 2.96 -15.05
N ARG A 309 -7.32 2.80 -13.99
CA ARG A 309 -8.28 3.81 -13.54
C ARG A 309 -7.61 5.11 -13.11
N LEU A 310 -6.55 5.04 -12.31
CA LEU A 310 -5.77 6.20 -11.91
C LEU A 310 -5.24 6.97 -13.14
N ALA A 311 -4.68 6.25 -14.10
CA ALA A 311 -4.18 6.85 -15.33
C ALA A 311 -5.30 7.51 -16.16
N SER A 312 -6.50 6.92 -16.24
CA SER A 312 -7.64 7.52 -16.94
C SER A 312 -8.17 8.79 -16.28
N HIS A 313 -7.97 8.95 -14.96
CA HIS A 313 -8.27 10.17 -14.21
C HIS A 313 -7.12 11.19 -14.23
N GLY A 314 -6.07 10.96 -15.03
CA GLY A 314 -4.91 11.84 -15.12
C GLY A 314 -4.02 11.81 -13.86
N LEU A 315 -4.19 10.80 -13.00
CA LEU A 315 -3.37 10.59 -11.81
C LEU A 315 -2.15 9.75 -12.17
N ASN A 316 -1.01 10.07 -11.57
CA ASN A 316 0.20 9.28 -11.73
C ASN A 316 0.18 8.08 -10.77
N PRO A 317 0.08 6.82 -11.26
CA PRO A 317 0.08 5.66 -10.38
C PRO A 317 1.32 5.54 -9.47
N GLN A 318 2.49 6.03 -9.93
CA GLN A 318 3.72 6.04 -9.14
C GLN A 318 3.55 6.80 -7.82
N ASP A 319 2.91 7.97 -7.86
CA ASP A 319 2.70 8.78 -6.67
C ASP A 319 1.86 8.02 -5.64
N ILE A 320 0.76 7.41 -6.08
CA ILE A 320 -0.23 6.76 -5.21
C ILE A 320 0.28 5.41 -4.68
N PHE A 321 0.93 4.62 -5.53
CA PHE A 321 1.46 3.31 -5.11
C PHE A 321 2.78 3.41 -4.34
N SER A 322 3.50 4.55 -4.36
CA SER A 322 4.84 4.63 -3.79
C SER A 322 5.18 5.97 -3.16
N ASP A 323 5.20 7.05 -3.96
CA ASP A 323 5.94 8.25 -3.58
C ASP A 323 5.23 9.02 -2.46
N ASN A 324 3.88 9.00 -2.43
CA ASN A 324 3.10 9.60 -1.35
C ASN A 324 3.37 8.92 0.00
N ALA A 325 3.41 7.57 0.01
CA ALA A 325 3.73 6.80 1.21
C ALA A 325 5.16 7.06 1.70
N ARG A 326 6.12 7.21 0.76
CA ARG A 326 7.50 7.58 1.12
C ARG A 326 7.59 8.97 1.74
N ARG A 327 6.82 9.94 1.24
CA ARG A 327 6.75 11.27 1.84
C ARG A 327 6.13 11.23 3.24
N LEU A 328 5.12 10.37 3.43
CA LEU A 328 4.42 10.23 4.71
C LEU A 328 5.31 9.62 5.80
N PHE A 329 5.99 8.52 5.50
CA PHE A 329 6.81 7.77 6.45
C PHE A 329 8.30 8.16 6.44
N GLY A 330 8.75 8.93 5.46
CA GLY A 330 10.14 9.38 5.37
C GLY A 330 11.12 8.21 5.22
N GLU A 331 12.19 8.23 6.02
CA GLU A 331 13.27 7.24 5.96
C GLU A 331 12.87 5.83 6.45
N ALA A 332 11.72 5.70 7.12
CA ALA A 332 11.21 4.41 7.57
C ALA A 332 10.92 3.45 6.40
N ILE A 333 10.57 3.99 5.23
CA ILE A 333 10.49 3.20 4.00
C ILE A 333 11.84 3.27 3.29
N PRO A 334 12.68 2.24 3.43
CA PRO A 334 13.96 2.26 2.74
C PRO A 334 13.71 2.45 1.24
N LEU A 335 14.37 3.43 0.65
CA LEU A 335 14.63 3.37 -0.78
C LEU A 335 15.16 1.97 -1.00
N ARG A 336 14.52 1.17 -1.87
CA ARG A 336 15.11 -0.10 -2.26
C ARG A 336 16.53 0.25 -2.66
N GLN A 337 17.48 0.00 -1.78
CA GLN A 337 18.87 -0.06 -2.17
C GLN A 337 18.94 -1.29 -3.06
N TYR A 338 18.60 -1.09 -4.35
CA TYR A 338 19.12 -2.01 -5.31
C TYR A 338 20.61 -2.02 -5.04
N GLY A 339 21.18 -3.15 -4.75
CA GLY A 339 22.61 -3.34 -4.79
C GLY A 339 23.13 -2.68 -6.07
N GLU A 340 24.38 -2.38 -6.17
CA GLU A 340 24.94 -1.74 -7.35
C GLU A 340 24.33 -2.37 -8.62
N LYS A 341 23.57 -1.54 -9.38
CA LYS A 341 22.86 -2.03 -10.58
C LYS A 341 23.88 -2.66 -11.52
N ILE A 342 23.58 -3.84 -11.99
CA ILE A 342 24.37 -4.39 -13.08
C ILE A 342 23.85 -3.76 -14.37
N VAL A 343 24.70 -2.97 -15.02
CA VAL A 343 24.44 -2.39 -16.35
C VAL A 343 25.43 -3.04 -17.31
N ARG A 344 24.91 -3.78 -18.26
CA ARG A 344 25.72 -4.58 -19.18
C ARG A 344 25.27 -4.39 -20.60
N LEU A 345 26.22 -4.35 -21.52
CA LEU A 345 25.98 -4.45 -22.95
C LEU A 345 26.49 -5.81 -23.43
N ALA A 346 25.60 -6.65 -23.94
CA ALA A 346 25.95 -7.87 -24.64
C ALA A 346 26.10 -7.58 -26.15
N GLU A 347 27.26 -7.88 -26.73
CA GLU A 347 27.51 -7.89 -28.17
C GLU A 347 27.51 -9.34 -28.65
N ILE A 348 26.61 -9.67 -29.56
CA ILE A 348 26.38 -11.04 -30.03
C ILE A 348 26.53 -11.07 -31.56
N GLU A 349 27.30 -12.00 -32.08
CA GLU A 349 27.35 -12.28 -33.50
C GLU A 349 26.68 -13.65 -33.75
N VAL A 350 25.69 -13.65 -34.62
CA VAL A 350 24.84 -14.81 -34.92
C VAL A 350 25.21 -15.43 -36.27
N GLU A 351 25.11 -16.74 -36.40
CA GLU A 351 25.27 -17.45 -37.67
C GLU A 351 24.18 -16.98 -38.64
N PRO A 352 24.56 -16.47 -39.86
CA PRO A 352 23.60 -15.90 -40.81
C PRO A 352 22.43 -16.82 -41.16
N THR A 353 22.67 -18.10 -41.26
CA THR A 353 21.63 -19.10 -41.61
C THR A 353 20.63 -19.37 -40.48
N LEU A 354 20.95 -18.98 -39.24
CA LEU A 354 20.16 -19.21 -38.05
C LEU A 354 19.61 -17.90 -37.43
N LEU A 355 19.77 -16.79 -38.14
CA LEU A 355 19.42 -15.46 -37.61
C LEU A 355 17.95 -15.33 -37.25
N GLU A 356 17.03 -15.73 -38.11
CA GLU A 356 15.57 -15.61 -37.84
C GLU A 356 15.12 -16.44 -36.63
N GLU A 357 15.70 -17.64 -36.48
CA GLU A 357 15.44 -18.50 -35.34
C GLU A 357 15.99 -17.88 -34.05
N TYR A 358 17.21 -17.34 -34.09
CA TYR A 358 17.80 -16.61 -32.97
C TYR A 358 16.95 -15.41 -32.53
N LEU A 359 16.46 -14.60 -33.47
CA LEU A 359 15.63 -13.44 -33.19
C LEU A 359 14.32 -13.82 -32.46
N THR A 360 13.78 -15.00 -32.80
CA THR A 360 12.59 -15.54 -32.13
C THR A 360 12.87 -15.84 -30.65
N PHE A 361 13.97 -16.50 -30.34
CA PHE A 361 14.38 -16.79 -28.95
C PHE A 361 14.71 -15.51 -28.16
N ALA A 362 15.44 -14.58 -28.79
CA ALA A 362 15.82 -13.32 -28.15
C ALA A 362 14.61 -12.45 -27.80
N LYS A 363 13.60 -12.41 -28.67
CA LYS A 363 12.34 -11.71 -28.41
C LYS A 363 11.57 -12.37 -27.28
N GLU A 364 11.40 -13.69 -27.31
CA GLU A 364 10.66 -14.44 -26.29
C GLU A 364 11.27 -14.23 -24.88
N VAL A 365 12.60 -14.36 -24.75
CA VAL A 365 13.26 -14.19 -23.46
C VAL A 365 13.17 -12.75 -22.97
N GLY A 366 13.40 -11.76 -23.83
CA GLY A 366 13.33 -10.34 -23.48
C GLY A 366 11.93 -9.93 -22.99
N GLU A 367 10.88 -10.29 -23.74
CA GLU A 367 9.49 -10.01 -23.39
C GLU A 367 9.04 -10.74 -22.11
N THR A 368 9.49 -11.99 -21.92
CA THR A 368 9.13 -12.76 -20.73
C THR A 368 9.82 -12.21 -19.49
N SER A 369 11.14 -12.01 -19.54
CA SER A 369 11.93 -11.55 -18.40
C SER A 369 11.49 -10.19 -17.91
N THR A 370 11.30 -9.22 -18.81
CA THR A 370 10.86 -7.88 -18.42
C THR A 370 9.43 -7.84 -17.87
N ARG A 371 8.59 -8.81 -18.26
CA ARG A 371 7.22 -8.92 -17.79
C ARG A 371 7.08 -9.56 -16.41
N ILE A 372 7.86 -10.63 -16.12
CA ILE A 372 7.61 -11.46 -14.93
C ILE A 372 8.73 -11.43 -13.89
N GLU A 373 9.89 -10.87 -14.22
CA GLU A 373 11.03 -10.77 -13.32
C GLU A 373 11.21 -9.33 -12.78
N PRO A 374 10.81 -9.04 -11.53
CA PRO A 374 10.86 -7.66 -10.98
C PRO A 374 12.27 -7.06 -10.93
N GLY A 375 13.29 -7.92 -10.88
CA GLY A 375 14.69 -7.52 -10.84
C GLY A 375 15.33 -7.29 -12.21
N VAL A 376 14.66 -7.64 -13.32
CA VAL A 376 15.09 -7.36 -14.68
C VAL A 376 14.50 -6.02 -15.11
N LEU A 377 15.30 -4.95 -14.99
CA LEU A 377 14.83 -3.59 -15.25
C LEU A 377 14.79 -3.27 -16.74
N THR A 378 15.71 -3.86 -17.52
CA THR A 378 15.79 -3.65 -18.97
C THR A 378 16.46 -4.87 -19.61
N LEU A 379 15.85 -5.40 -20.67
CA LEU A 379 16.46 -6.27 -21.66
C LEU A 379 16.08 -5.71 -23.04
N PHE A 380 16.86 -4.77 -23.55
CA PHE A 380 16.59 -4.09 -24.80
C PHE A 380 17.50 -4.61 -25.92
N SER A 381 16.94 -5.46 -26.77
CA SER A 381 17.67 -6.07 -27.89
C SER A 381 17.61 -5.18 -29.12
N MET A 382 18.76 -4.95 -29.73
CA MET A 382 18.95 -4.12 -30.91
C MET A 382 19.71 -4.89 -31.98
N GLN A 383 19.25 -4.82 -33.21
CA GLN A 383 19.95 -5.35 -34.38
C GLN A 383 20.72 -4.26 -35.12
N SER A 384 21.97 -4.48 -35.45
CA SER A 384 22.76 -3.54 -36.24
C SER A 384 22.16 -3.37 -37.66
N LYS A 385 22.04 -2.12 -38.09
CA LYS A 385 21.59 -1.79 -39.46
C LYS A 385 22.68 -2.09 -40.52
N GLU A 386 23.95 -2.07 -40.13
CA GLU A 386 25.07 -2.29 -41.03
C GLU A 386 25.39 -3.80 -41.22
N ASN A 387 25.19 -4.58 -40.15
CA ASN A 387 25.37 -6.03 -40.16
C ASN A 387 24.25 -6.67 -39.34
N THR A 388 23.27 -7.20 -40.02
CA THR A 388 22.08 -7.79 -39.40
C THR A 388 22.38 -9.00 -38.51
N CYS A 389 23.53 -9.65 -38.64
CA CYS A 389 23.97 -10.74 -37.76
C CYS A 389 24.58 -10.24 -36.45
N LYS A 390 24.76 -8.92 -36.26
CA LYS A 390 25.19 -8.32 -34.99
C LYS A 390 24.02 -7.84 -34.19
N ILE A 391 23.88 -8.42 -32.99
CA ILE A 391 22.85 -8.07 -32.03
C ILE A 391 23.51 -7.48 -30.80
N TYR A 392 22.91 -6.39 -30.28
CA TYR A 392 23.28 -5.77 -29.03
C TYR A 392 22.13 -5.89 -28.05
N ILE A 393 22.40 -6.26 -26.80
CA ILE A 393 21.39 -6.28 -25.75
C ILE A 393 21.87 -5.38 -24.61
N LEU A 394 21.13 -4.32 -24.35
CA LEU A 394 21.30 -3.54 -23.13
C LEU A 394 20.57 -4.26 -22.01
N GLU A 395 21.33 -4.70 -21.02
CA GLU A 395 20.83 -5.42 -19.84
C GLU A 395 20.98 -4.51 -18.61
N ILE A 396 19.90 -4.30 -17.86
CA ILE A 396 19.95 -3.60 -16.58
C ILE A 396 19.22 -4.47 -15.56
N TYR A 397 19.95 -4.92 -14.55
CA TYR A 397 19.41 -5.65 -13.41
C TYR A 397 19.43 -4.76 -12.16
N ALA A 398 18.46 -4.97 -11.30
CA ALA A 398 18.30 -4.21 -10.06
C ALA A 398 19.51 -4.32 -9.13
N ASP A 399 20.10 -5.51 -9.09
CA ASP A 399 21.29 -5.86 -8.32
C ASP A 399 21.86 -7.22 -8.80
N ARG A 400 22.88 -7.71 -8.07
CA ARG A 400 23.51 -8.99 -8.38
C ARG A 400 22.60 -10.19 -8.12
N ASP A 401 21.72 -10.10 -7.15
CA ASP A 401 20.80 -11.19 -6.81
C ASP A 401 19.72 -11.33 -7.88
N ALA A 402 19.21 -10.20 -8.40
CA ALA A 402 18.31 -10.18 -9.55
C ALA A 402 18.94 -10.83 -10.80
N TYR A 403 20.20 -10.51 -11.09
CA TYR A 403 20.93 -11.17 -12.18
C TYR A 403 21.09 -12.67 -11.94
N GLN A 404 21.46 -13.08 -10.72
CA GLN A 404 21.62 -14.49 -10.38
C GLN A 404 20.29 -15.26 -10.48
N SER A 405 19.20 -14.62 -10.06
CA SER A 405 17.84 -15.17 -10.22
C SER A 405 17.47 -15.34 -11.69
N HIS A 406 17.69 -14.28 -12.51
CA HIS A 406 17.39 -14.27 -13.93
C HIS A 406 18.01 -15.45 -14.67
N ILE A 407 19.31 -15.68 -14.50
CA ILE A 407 20.03 -16.76 -15.20
C ILE A 407 19.60 -18.17 -14.77
N GLN A 408 18.81 -18.31 -13.69
CA GLN A 408 18.26 -19.59 -13.25
C GLN A 408 16.83 -19.82 -13.75
N THR A 409 16.17 -18.83 -14.34
CA THR A 409 14.79 -18.95 -14.81
C THR A 409 14.65 -19.96 -15.96
N PRO A 410 13.49 -20.63 -16.07
CA PRO A 410 13.26 -21.60 -17.16
C PRO A 410 13.35 -20.96 -18.56
N HIS A 411 12.85 -19.72 -18.73
CA HIS A 411 12.88 -19.04 -20.02
C HIS A 411 14.28 -18.57 -20.41
N PHE A 412 15.13 -18.16 -19.45
CA PHE A 412 16.53 -17.87 -19.75
C PHE A 412 17.30 -19.14 -20.13
N LYS A 413 17.09 -20.23 -19.40
CA LYS A 413 17.73 -21.54 -19.74
C LYS A 413 17.31 -22.01 -21.12
N LYS A 414 16.01 -21.95 -21.45
CA LYS A 414 15.48 -22.24 -22.78
C LYS A 414 16.17 -21.40 -23.86
N TYR A 415 16.30 -20.10 -23.66
CA TYR A 415 17.03 -19.21 -24.56
C TYR A 415 18.48 -19.61 -24.69
N LYS A 416 19.18 -19.80 -23.57
CA LYS A 416 20.63 -20.13 -23.57
C LYS A 416 20.94 -21.44 -24.25
N GLU A 417 20.13 -22.47 -24.02
CA GLU A 417 20.28 -23.80 -24.63
C GLU A 417 19.87 -23.77 -26.10
N GLY A 418 18.75 -23.15 -26.43
CA GLY A 418 18.23 -23.07 -27.79
C GLY A 418 19.15 -22.30 -28.75
N THR A 419 19.84 -21.25 -28.23
CA THR A 419 20.69 -20.40 -29.07
C THR A 419 22.19 -20.82 -29.08
N ALA A 420 22.58 -21.82 -28.30
CA ALA A 420 23.99 -22.21 -28.13
C ALA A 420 24.73 -22.48 -29.44
N GLN A 421 24.05 -23.05 -30.43
CA GLN A 421 24.63 -23.37 -31.76
C GLN A 421 24.50 -22.19 -32.76
N MET A 422 23.79 -21.15 -32.41
CA MET A 422 23.49 -20.00 -33.27
C MET A 422 24.47 -18.83 -33.05
N VAL A 423 25.09 -18.78 -31.87
CA VAL A 423 25.99 -17.71 -31.48
C VAL A 423 27.44 -18.00 -31.86
N LYS A 424 27.99 -17.20 -32.77
CA LYS A 424 29.42 -17.24 -33.18
C LYS A 424 30.33 -16.61 -32.13
N SER A 425 29.90 -15.50 -31.60
CA SER A 425 30.66 -14.79 -30.58
C SER A 425 29.69 -14.07 -29.61
N LEU A 426 30.07 -13.99 -28.34
CA LEU A 426 29.41 -13.26 -27.30
C LEU A 426 30.45 -12.50 -26.50
N LYS A 427 30.28 -11.18 -26.40
CA LYS A 427 31.07 -10.34 -25.53
C LYS A 427 30.13 -9.61 -24.56
N LEU A 428 30.39 -9.78 -23.26
CA LEU A 428 29.67 -9.06 -22.20
C LEU A 428 30.53 -7.91 -21.72
N ILE A 429 29.99 -6.70 -21.77
CA ILE A 429 30.68 -5.46 -21.39
C ILE A 429 29.94 -4.90 -20.18
N ASP A 430 30.50 -5.06 -18.99
CA ASP A 430 29.99 -4.43 -17.77
C ASP A 430 30.29 -2.94 -17.80
N THR A 431 29.34 -2.12 -17.45
CA THR A 431 29.44 -0.65 -17.51
C THR A 431 28.93 -0.03 -16.22
N ASN A 432 29.43 1.15 -15.89
CA ASN A 432 28.94 1.96 -14.80
C ASN A 432 28.01 3.05 -15.35
N PRO A 433 26.79 3.23 -14.80
CA PRO A 433 25.94 4.33 -15.20
C PRO A 433 26.58 5.67 -14.84
N LEU A 434 26.58 6.62 -15.77
CA LEU A 434 27.14 7.96 -15.54
C LEU A 434 26.26 8.83 -14.64
N ALA A 435 24.98 8.47 -14.46
CA ALA A 435 24.02 9.15 -13.59
C ALA A 435 23.12 8.14 -12.89
N GLY A 436 22.74 8.43 -11.65
CA GLY A 436 21.97 7.50 -10.80
C GLY A 436 20.56 7.15 -11.29
N ASN A 437 19.94 8.02 -12.11
CA ASN A 437 18.62 7.80 -12.70
C ASN A 437 18.63 8.17 -14.17
N ILE A 438 18.69 7.15 -15.03
CA ILE A 438 18.40 7.32 -16.46
C ILE A 438 16.95 6.85 -16.64
N ALA A 439 16.01 7.79 -16.75
CA ALA A 439 14.70 7.51 -17.28
C ALA A 439 14.82 7.34 -18.80
N VAL A 440 14.64 6.13 -19.29
CA VAL A 440 14.31 5.92 -20.71
C VAL A 440 12.84 6.28 -20.83
N ARG A 441 12.57 7.50 -21.37
CA ARG A 441 11.21 7.98 -21.65
C ARG A 441 10.63 7.29 -22.88
#